data_5c17d0e60881200a415b035e9419c8d9
#
_entry.id   5c17d0e60881200a415b035e9419c8d9
#
_cell.length_a   1.000
_cell.length_b   1.000
_cell.length_c   1.000
_cell.angle_alpha   90.00
_cell.angle_beta   90.00
_cell.angle_gamma   90.00
#
_symmetry.space_group_name_H-M   'P 1'
#
loop_
_entity.id
_entity.type
_entity.pdbx_description
1 polymer ?
#
loop_
_entity_poly.entity_id
_entity_poly.type
_entity_poly.pdbx_seq_one_letter_code
_entity_poly.pdbx_strand_id
1 'polypeptide(L)'
;MIIVGGSSSRDLAKEMASILGCKYVQAASTRFPDGECYTRIDEESLDDDVVIVQNTYPNDNLIEMFLLQDAVHRMGAKKVTLVIPYFGYARQDRVFKPGEPESAKVMCRHLNMGCDRVITIDIHKEAVLDHFDCPHVDLKAASVIADYFKDSKIDLVLSPDIGAAGRAKDVGERMGVPYDHLEKTRLSGVDVRIAPAKMDCTGKRILIVDDMIS
;
A
#
# COMPACT_ATOMS: atom_id res chain seq x y z
N MET A 1 -3.92 19.87 11.22
CA MET A 1 -3.43 18.60 10.67
C MET A 1 -2.11 18.82 9.96
N ILE A 2 -1.13 17.95 10.16
CA ILE A 2 0.21 18.00 9.55
C ILE A 2 0.44 16.69 8.82
N ILE A 3 0.95 16.73 7.58
CA ILE A 3 1.35 15.53 6.85
C ILE A 3 2.86 15.39 6.90
N VAL A 4 3.31 14.24 7.42
CA VAL A 4 4.72 13.84 7.47
C VAL A 4 4.99 12.81 6.40
N GLY A 5 5.86 13.16 5.43
CA GLY A 5 6.28 12.25 4.38
C GLY A 5 7.49 11.43 4.81
N GLY A 6 7.38 10.12 4.80
CA GLY A 6 8.51 9.21 4.90
C GLY A 6 9.31 9.13 3.60
N SER A 7 10.43 8.42 3.62
CA SER A 7 11.38 8.38 2.50
C SER A 7 10.80 7.79 1.22
N SER A 8 9.90 6.82 1.32
CA SER A 8 9.33 6.11 0.17
C SER A 8 8.03 6.70 -0.37
N SER A 9 7.48 7.76 0.23
CA SER A 9 6.18 8.32 -0.16
C SER A 9 6.16 9.85 -0.19
N ARG A 10 7.31 10.47 -0.47
CA ARG A 10 7.51 11.94 -0.46
C ARG A 10 6.53 12.69 -1.34
N ASP A 11 6.46 12.29 -2.60
CA ASP A 11 5.66 13.02 -3.59
C ASP A 11 4.17 12.89 -3.28
N LEU A 12 3.70 11.69 -2.92
CA LEU A 12 2.33 11.47 -2.50
C LEU A 12 1.98 12.30 -1.27
N ALA A 13 2.82 12.30 -0.24
CA ALA A 13 2.61 13.06 0.99
C ALA A 13 2.53 14.57 0.72
N LYS A 14 3.44 15.08 -0.13
CA LYS A 14 3.46 16.49 -0.53
C LYS A 14 2.21 16.89 -1.30
N GLU A 15 1.79 16.05 -2.24
CA GLU A 15 0.58 16.29 -3.03
C GLU A 15 -0.67 16.24 -2.17
N MET A 16 -0.78 15.24 -1.27
CA MET A 16 -1.86 15.17 -0.28
C MET A 16 -1.96 16.44 0.55
N ALA A 17 -0.83 16.95 1.07
CA ALA A 17 -0.82 18.19 1.86
C ALA A 17 -1.29 19.40 1.03
N SER A 18 -0.87 19.47 -0.23
CA SER A 18 -1.30 20.53 -1.16
C SER A 18 -2.80 20.50 -1.41
N ILE A 19 -3.36 19.33 -1.69
CA ILE A 19 -4.80 19.16 -1.95
C ILE A 19 -5.63 19.48 -0.70
N LEU A 20 -5.15 19.06 0.47
CA LEU A 20 -5.85 19.26 1.74
C LEU A 20 -5.62 20.65 2.37
N GLY A 21 -4.73 21.47 1.77
CA GLY A 21 -4.40 22.79 2.28
C GLY A 21 -3.79 22.78 3.68
N CYS A 22 -2.96 21.76 4.00
CA CYS A 22 -2.35 21.62 5.31
C CYS A 22 -0.81 21.60 5.26
N LYS A 23 -0.18 21.69 6.42
CA LYS A 23 1.29 21.69 6.54
C LYS A 23 1.88 20.37 6.07
N TYR A 24 2.91 20.44 5.24
CA TYR A 24 3.75 19.31 4.85
C TYR A 24 5.10 19.39 5.55
N VAL A 25 5.57 18.26 6.04
CA VAL A 25 6.89 18.09 6.66
C VAL A 25 7.56 16.85 6.05
N GLN A 26 8.76 17.00 5.51
CA GLN A 26 9.54 15.89 5.02
C GLN A 26 10.45 15.36 6.13
N ALA A 27 10.28 14.10 6.50
CA ALA A 27 11.23 13.43 7.39
C ALA A 27 12.56 13.20 6.65
N ALA A 28 13.66 13.50 7.31
CA ALA A 28 14.97 13.10 6.86
C ALA A 28 15.22 11.65 7.30
N SER A 29 15.50 10.77 6.35
CA SER A 29 15.87 9.38 6.62
C SER A 29 17.21 9.08 5.96
N THR A 30 18.16 8.57 6.74
CA THR A 30 19.50 8.20 6.31
C THR A 30 19.90 6.90 6.97
N ARG A 31 21.11 6.42 6.70
CA ARG A 31 21.67 5.25 7.38
C ARG A 31 22.95 5.60 8.08
N PHE A 32 23.17 4.98 9.21
CA PHE A 32 24.48 4.94 9.84
C PHE A 32 25.45 4.05 9.02
N PRO A 33 26.77 4.18 9.22
CA PRO A 33 27.75 3.39 8.48
C PRO A 33 27.60 1.87 8.63
N ASP A 34 26.99 1.41 9.71
CA ASP A 34 26.66 0.00 9.99
C ASP A 34 25.35 -0.47 9.35
N GLY A 35 24.60 0.46 8.72
CA GLY A 35 23.35 0.18 8.01
C GLY A 35 22.09 0.43 8.82
N GLU A 36 22.16 0.78 10.08
CA GLU A 36 20.98 1.13 10.89
C GLU A 36 20.27 2.36 10.35
N CYS A 37 18.93 2.34 10.41
CA CYS A 37 18.10 3.45 9.97
C CYS A 37 18.19 4.63 10.95
N TYR A 38 18.39 5.82 10.42
CA TYR A 38 18.28 7.08 11.16
C TYR A 38 17.16 7.92 10.58
N THR A 39 16.25 8.38 11.42
CA THR A 39 15.11 9.21 11.02
C THR A 39 15.05 10.46 11.90
N ARG A 40 14.81 11.61 11.27
CA ARG A 40 14.65 12.90 11.97
C ARG A 40 13.56 13.73 11.29
N ILE A 41 12.75 14.37 12.12
CA ILE A 41 11.81 15.42 11.71
C ILE A 41 12.41 16.75 12.15
N ASP A 42 12.66 17.65 11.20
CA ASP A 42 13.33 18.93 11.47
C ASP A 42 12.29 20.05 11.69
N GLU A 43 11.58 19.94 12.80
CA GLU A 43 10.54 20.86 13.25
C GLU A 43 10.66 21.05 14.77
N GLU A 44 10.15 22.15 15.30
CA GLU A 44 10.16 22.40 16.74
C GLU A 44 9.09 21.58 17.48
N SER A 45 7.90 21.44 16.89
CA SER A 45 6.80 20.66 17.42
C SER A 45 5.80 20.23 16.34
N LEU A 46 5.01 19.20 16.64
CA LEU A 46 3.90 18.71 15.81
C LEU A 46 2.61 18.68 16.64
N ASP A 47 2.33 19.74 17.42
CA ASP A 47 1.16 19.84 18.32
C ASP A 47 -0.17 19.94 17.53
N ASP A 48 -0.47 18.90 16.77
CA ASP A 48 -1.69 18.75 15.96
C ASP A 48 -1.96 17.26 15.66
N ASP A 49 -3.04 16.96 14.92
CA ASP A 49 -3.24 15.65 14.30
C ASP A 49 -2.21 15.45 13.19
N VAL A 50 -1.49 14.34 13.23
CA VAL A 50 -0.41 14.01 12.29
C VAL A 50 -0.81 12.85 11.41
N VAL A 51 -0.53 12.97 10.10
CA VAL A 51 -0.66 11.89 9.13
C VAL A 51 0.73 11.50 8.64
N ILE A 52 1.17 10.28 8.91
CA ILE A 52 2.42 9.72 8.37
C ILE A 52 2.09 8.99 7.07
N VAL A 53 2.76 9.36 5.98
CA VAL A 53 2.62 8.69 4.68
C VAL A 53 3.90 7.96 4.35
N GLN A 54 3.87 6.62 4.38
CA GLN A 54 5.04 5.77 4.17
C GLN A 54 4.64 4.35 3.79
N ASN A 55 5.36 3.74 2.83
CA ASN A 55 5.26 2.31 2.55
C ASN A 55 5.95 1.49 3.64
N THR A 56 5.57 0.24 3.79
CA THR A 56 6.21 -0.70 4.73
C THR A 56 7.08 -1.75 4.03
N TYR A 57 7.50 -1.48 2.80
CA TYR A 57 8.43 -2.29 2.01
C TYR A 57 9.39 -1.36 1.25
N PRO A 58 10.68 -1.72 1.13
CA PRO A 58 11.39 -2.84 1.79
C PRO A 58 11.46 -2.69 3.32
N ASN A 59 12.14 -3.65 4.00
CA ASN A 59 12.18 -3.71 5.48
C ASN A 59 12.63 -2.42 6.13
N ASP A 60 13.54 -1.68 5.50
CA ASP A 60 14.02 -0.40 6.01
C ASP A 60 12.90 0.63 6.14
N ASN A 61 11.96 0.64 5.20
CA ASN A 61 10.80 1.53 5.26
C ASN A 61 9.87 1.18 6.43
N LEU A 62 9.79 -0.10 6.78
CA LEU A 62 9.05 -0.55 7.96
C LEU A 62 9.72 -0.07 9.24
N ILE A 63 11.05 -0.20 9.33
CA ILE A 63 11.81 0.33 10.47
C ILE A 63 11.67 1.85 10.55
N GLU A 64 11.80 2.54 9.44
CA GLU A 64 11.56 3.99 9.37
C GLU A 64 10.16 4.37 9.86
N MET A 65 9.12 3.60 9.50
CA MET A 65 7.76 3.84 9.97
C MET A 65 7.66 3.77 11.49
N PHE A 66 8.28 2.78 12.14
CA PHE A 66 8.31 2.69 13.61
C PHE A 66 9.01 3.89 14.25
N LEU A 67 10.15 4.32 13.68
CA LEU A 67 10.89 5.47 14.16
C LEU A 67 10.09 6.78 13.97
N LEU A 68 9.38 6.91 12.85
CA LEU A 68 8.50 8.06 12.59
C LEU A 68 7.34 8.12 13.60
N GLN A 69 6.71 6.98 13.92
CA GLN A 69 5.65 6.92 14.92
C GLN A 69 6.15 7.42 16.29
N ASP A 70 7.31 6.95 16.77
CA ASP A 70 7.88 7.45 18.03
C ASP A 70 8.23 8.94 17.94
N ALA A 71 8.85 9.37 16.84
CA ALA A 71 9.25 10.77 16.65
C ALA A 71 8.06 11.74 16.71
N VAL A 72 6.98 11.46 15.99
CA VAL A 72 5.80 12.35 15.98
C VAL A 72 5.13 12.41 17.36
N HIS A 73 5.06 11.31 18.09
CA HIS A 73 4.53 11.30 19.46
C HIS A 73 5.39 12.15 20.40
N ARG A 74 6.72 12.02 20.37
CA ARG A 74 7.65 12.86 21.16
C ARG A 74 7.55 14.34 20.83
N MET A 75 7.15 14.66 19.60
CA MET A 75 6.98 16.04 19.15
C MET A 75 5.58 16.61 19.43
N GLY A 76 4.71 15.86 20.14
CA GLY A 76 3.42 16.36 20.62
C GLY A 76 2.23 16.05 19.71
N ALA A 77 2.34 15.10 18.79
CA ALA A 77 1.20 14.69 17.96
C ALA A 77 0.01 14.28 18.82
N LYS A 78 -1.18 14.85 18.55
CA LYS A 78 -2.42 14.58 19.28
C LYS A 78 -3.05 13.27 18.86
N LYS A 79 -3.02 13.00 17.55
CA LYS A 79 -3.45 11.74 16.92
C LYS A 79 -2.51 11.41 15.78
N VAL A 80 -2.27 10.14 15.56
CA VAL A 80 -1.42 9.65 14.48
C VAL A 80 -2.23 8.76 13.55
N THR A 81 -2.33 9.19 12.29
CA THR A 81 -2.90 8.38 11.21
C THR A 81 -1.77 7.85 10.32
N LEU A 82 -1.74 6.56 10.08
CA LEU A 82 -0.83 5.97 9.09
C LEU A 82 -1.54 5.87 7.74
N VAL A 83 -0.94 6.43 6.70
CA VAL A 83 -1.29 6.18 5.31
C VAL A 83 -0.21 5.30 4.72
N ILE A 84 -0.56 4.07 4.39
CA ILE A 84 0.36 3.04 3.93
C ILE A 84 -0.04 2.64 2.49
N PRO A 85 0.50 3.32 1.46
CA PRO A 85 0.13 3.04 0.07
C PRO A 85 0.45 1.61 -0.36
N TYR A 86 1.57 1.06 0.11
CA TYR A 86 1.90 -0.35 -0.04
C TYR A 86 2.20 -0.99 1.32
N PHE A 87 1.34 -1.94 1.73
CA PHE A 87 1.49 -2.68 2.97
C PHE A 87 2.30 -3.96 2.73
N GLY A 88 3.58 -3.94 3.10
CA GLY A 88 4.45 -5.10 3.05
C GLY A 88 3.97 -6.23 3.96
N TYR A 89 4.34 -7.48 3.63
CA TYR A 89 3.96 -8.71 4.35
C TYR A 89 2.48 -9.10 4.30
N ALA A 90 1.58 -8.33 3.68
CA ALA A 90 0.16 -8.66 3.57
C ALA A 90 -0.13 -9.97 2.80
N ARG A 91 0.85 -10.50 2.06
CA ARG A 91 0.74 -11.77 1.32
C ARG A 91 0.79 -13.00 2.22
N GLN A 92 1.34 -12.91 3.45
CA GLN A 92 1.33 -13.96 4.46
C GLN A 92 0.28 -13.63 5.53
N ASP A 93 -0.98 -13.73 5.12
CA ASP A 93 -2.20 -13.46 5.88
C ASP A 93 -2.64 -14.62 6.78
N ARG A 94 -1.95 -15.76 6.70
CA ARG A 94 -2.19 -16.98 7.49
C ARG A 94 -0.95 -17.85 7.57
N VAL A 95 -0.99 -18.83 8.44
CA VAL A 95 0.01 -19.91 8.52
C VAL A 95 -0.27 -20.91 7.41
N PHE A 96 0.68 -21.13 6.49
CA PHE A 96 0.58 -22.14 5.42
C PHE A 96 1.19 -23.46 5.83
N LYS A 97 2.24 -23.45 6.67
CA LYS A 97 2.94 -24.63 7.18
C LYS A 97 3.18 -24.50 8.68
N PRO A 98 3.19 -25.60 9.45
CA PRO A 98 3.54 -25.58 10.86
C PRO A 98 4.89 -24.87 11.10
N GLY A 99 4.94 -23.98 12.08
CA GLY A 99 6.14 -23.20 12.43
C GLY A 99 6.29 -21.88 11.69
N GLU A 100 5.48 -21.57 10.70
CA GLU A 100 5.47 -20.24 10.06
C GLU A 100 4.76 -19.22 10.95
N PRO A 101 5.21 -17.93 10.92
CA PRO A 101 4.45 -16.85 11.52
C PRO A 101 3.25 -16.46 10.64
N GLU A 102 2.29 -15.75 11.20
CA GLU A 102 1.30 -14.98 10.47
C GLU A 102 1.85 -13.55 10.30
N SER A 103 2.69 -13.34 9.26
CA SER A 103 3.51 -12.13 9.15
C SER A 103 2.67 -10.85 9.09
N ALA A 104 1.58 -10.85 8.34
CA ALA A 104 0.67 -9.70 8.25
C ALA A 104 0.16 -9.27 9.63
N LYS A 105 -0.28 -10.21 10.45
CA LYS A 105 -0.75 -9.95 11.81
C LYS A 105 0.35 -9.40 12.73
N VAL A 106 1.58 -9.93 12.59
CA VAL A 106 2.72 -9.43 13.35
C VAL A 106 2.97 -7.96 13.00
N MET A 107 2.96 -7.60 11.71
CA MET A 107 3.15 -6.21 11.28
C MET A 107 2.04 -5.30 11.80
N CYS A 108 0.77 -5.70 11.68
CA CYS A 108 -0.35 -4.92 12.22
C CYS A 108 -0.20 -4.63 13.71
N ARG A 109 0.15 -5.65 14.52
CA ARG A 109 0.35 -5.48 15.97
C ARG A 109 1.42 -4.45 16.31
N HIS A 110 2.55 -4.46 15.59
CA HIS A 110 3.64 -3.54 15.87
C HIS A 110 3.29 -2.11 15.41
N LEU A 111 2.68 -1.96 14.24
CA LEU A 111 2.22 -0.65 13.76
C LEU A 111 1.13 -0.07 14.64
N ASN A 112 0.24 -0.90 15.19
CA ASN A 112 -0.87 -0.47 16.05
C ASN A 112 -0.42 0.24 17.35
N MET A 113 0.80 -0.05 17.84
CA MET A 113 1.33 0.58 19.07
C MET A 113 1.53 2.09 18.95
N GLY A 114 1.60 2.64 17.76
CA GLY A 114 1.88 4.07 17.53
C GLY A 114 0.91 4.74 16.56
N CYS A 115 -0.35 4.26 16.42
CA CYS A 115 -1.34 4.90 15.56
C CYS A 115 -2.74 4.86 16.13
N ASP A 116 -3.54 5.88 15.76
CA ASP A 116 -4.97 6.01 16.10
C ASP A 116 -5.87 5.64 14.91
N ARG A 117 -5.31 5.54 13.72
CA ARG A 117 -6.01 5.17 12.48
C ARG A 117 -5.05 4.64 11.42
N VAL A 118 -5.52 3.73 10.58
CA VAL A 118 -4.77 3.21 9.43
C VAL A 118 -5.57 3.36 8.14
N ILE A 119 -4.90 3.82 7.09
CA ILE A 119 -5.43 3.90 5.73
C ILE A 119 -4.45 3.18 4.80
N THR A 120 -4.94 2.21 4.04
CA THR A 120 -4.17 1.50 3.02
C THR A 120 -4.75 1.74 1.63
N ILE A 121 -4.03 1.36 0.60
CA ILE A 121 -4.51 1.42 -0.79
C ILE A 121 -4.35 0.03 -1.41
N ASP A 122 -5.48 -0.58 -1.82
CA ASP A 122 -5.53 -1.89 -2.47
C ASP A 122 -4.66 -2.95 -1.76
N ILE A 123 -4.75 -3.04 -0.42
CA ILE A 123 -4.01 -4.04 0.35
C ILE A 123 -4.27 -5.44 -0.21
N HIS A 124 -3.27 -6.31 -0.19
CA HIS A 124 -3.36 -7.65 -0.80
C HIS A 124 -4.54 -8.47 -0.29
N LYS A 125 -4.86 -8.36 0.99
CA LYS A 125 -6.04 -8.96 1.65
C LYS A 125 -6.61 -7.97 2.66
N GLU A 126 -7.82 -7.49 2.42
CA GLU A 126 -8.48 -6.49 3.27
C GLU A 126 -8.69 -6.98 4.71
N ALA A 127 -8.99 -8.27 4.89
CA ALA A 127 -9.12 -8.90 6.22
C ALA A 127 -7.85 -8.80 7.10
N VAL A 128 -6.68 -8.48 6.53
CA VAL A 128 -5.47 -8.18 7.31
C VAL A 128 -5.67 -6.98 8.21
N LEU A 129 -6.47 -6.01 7.78
CA LEU A 129 -6.73 -4.80 8.56
C LEU A 129 -7.51 -5.05 9.85
N ASP A 130 -8.28 -6.15 9.93
CA ASP A 130 -8.99 -6.56 11.15
C ASP A 130 -8.05 -6.90 12.32
N HIS A 131 -6.74 -6.99 12.07
CA HIS A 131 -5.72 -7.13 13.12
C HIS A 131 -5.29 -5.81 13.76
N PHE A 132 -5.77 -4.67 13.26
CA PHE A 132 -5.61 -3.38 13.94
C PHE A 132 -6.72 -3.18 14.97
N ASP A 133 -6.35 -2.66 16.13
CA ASP A 133 -7.33 -2.31 17.18
C ASP A 133 -7.95 -0.91 16.94
N CYS A 134 -7.36 -0.13 16.05
CA CYS A 134 -7.84 1.21 15.70
C CYS A 134 -8.70 1.21 14.41
N PRO A 135 -9.51 2.26 14.18
CA PRO A 135 -10.22 2.44 12.92
C PRO A 135 -9.31 2.34 11.71
N HIS A 136 -9.74 1.59 10.71
CA HIS A 136 -8.96 1.37 9.49
C HIS A 136 -9.85 1.40 8.25
N VAL A 137 -9.24 1.65 7.10
CA VAL A 137 -9.90 1.61 5.79
C VAL A 137 -8.91 1.28 4.69
N ASP A 138 -9.35 0.47 3.73
CA ASP A 138 -8.62 0.23 2.48
C ASP A 138 -9.26 1.01 1.33
N LEU A 139 -8.53 1.96 0.77
CA LEU A 139 -8.97 2.72 -0.39
C LEU A 139 -8.72 1.92 -1.66
N LYS A 140 -9.61 2.05 -2.64
CA LYS A 140 -9.48 1.37 -3.93
C LYS A 140 -9.00 2.34 -5.01
N ALA A 141 -7.90 2.01 -5.69
CA ALA A 141 -7.33 2.82 -6.75
C ALA A 141 -8.10 2.71 -8.09
N ALA A 142 -9.11 1.85 -8.17
CA ALA A 142 -9.84 1.57 -9.40
C ALA A 142 -10.40 2.83 -10.09
N SER A 143 -10.89 3.82 -9.32
CA SER A 143 -11.38 5.10 -9.88
C SER A 143 -10.24 5.91 -10.50
N VAL A 144 -9.11 6.01 -9.80
CA VAL A 144 -7.93 6.76 -10.26
C VAL A 144 -7.34 6.12 -11.52
N ILE A 145 -7.26 4.78 -11.53
CA ILE A 145 -6.79 4.02 -12.70
C ILE A 145 -7.73 4.26 -13.89
N ALA A 146 -9.04 4.14 -13.70
CA ALA A 146 -10.02 4.35 -14.75
C ALA A 146 -9.96 5.78 -15.30
N ASP A 147 -9.84 6.79 -14.44
CA ASP A 147 -9.74 8.20 -14.83
C ASP A 147 -8.44 8.48 -15.61
N TYR A 148 -7.32 7.87 -15.21
CA TYR A 148 -6.05 8.01 -15.90
C TYR A 148 -6.11 7.45 -17.35
N PHE A 149 -6.80 6.33 -17.54
CA PHE A 149 -6.90 5.66 -18.84
C PHE A 149 -8.18 6.00 -19.63
N LYS A 150 -9.01 6.93 -19.17
CA LYS A 150 -10.32 7.27 -19.80
C LYS A 150 -10.21 7.64 -21.29
N ASP A 151 -9.13 8.33 -21.69
CA ASP A 151 -8.88 8.74 -23.07
C ASP A 151 -8.06 7.71 -23.85
N SER A 152 -7.66 6.61 -23.21
CA SER A 152 -6.93 5.51 -23.81
C SER A 152 -7.91 4.49 -24.39
N LYS A 153 -7.62 4.02 -25.61
CA LYS A 153 -8.45 2.97 -26.24
C LYS A 153 -8.11 1.61 -25.62
N ILE A 154 -8.52 1.39 -24.39
CA ILE A 154 -8.40 0.07 -23.73
C ILE A 154 -9.60 -0.78 -24.16
N ASP A 155 -9.33 -1.99 -24.64
CA ASP A 155 -10.34 -2.94 -25.11
C ASP A 155 -10.68 -3.99 -24.06
N LEU A 156 -9.81 -4.19 -23.07
CA LEU A 156 -9.92 -5.25 -22.07
C LEU A 156 -9.08 -4.91 -20.83
N VAL A 157 -9.62 -5.18 -19.64
CA VAL A 157 -8.89 -5.15 -18.38
C VAL A 157 -8.63 -6.57 -17.91
N LEU A 158 -7.39 -6.92 -17.57
CA LEU A 158 -7.01 -8.24 -17.08
C LEU A 158 -6.33 -8.14 -15.71
N SER A 159 -6.53 -9.15 -14.89
CA SER A 159 -5.67 -9.41 -13.75
C SER A 159 -4.74 -10.62 -14.02
N PRO A 160 -3.53 -10.66 -13.40
CA PRO A 160 -2.58 -11.75 -13.63
C PRO A 160 -2.99 -13.07 -12.97
N ASP A 161 -3.97 -13.05 -12.08
CA ASP A 161 -4.56 -14.25 -11.46
C ASP A 161 -5.94 -13.93 -10.85
N ILE A 162 -6.62 -14.99 -10.37
CA ILE A 162 -7.93 -14.88 -9.75
C ILE A 162 -7.93 -14.06 -8.45
N GLY A 163 -6.79 -13.96 -7.76
CA GLY A 163 -6.66 -13.17 -6.54
C GLY A 163 -6.87 -11.68 -6.78
N ALA A 164 -6.46 -11.18 -7.94
CA ALA A 164 -6.63 -9.79 -8.37
C ALA A 164 -7.86 -9.57 -9.27
N ALA A 165 -8.69 -10.60 -9.53
CA ALA A 165 -9.84 -10.49 -10.41
C ALA A 165 -10.84 -9.39 -10.00
N GLY A 166 -11.02 -9.17 -8.69
CA GLY A 166 -11.84 -8.08 -8.17
C GLY A 166 -11.35 -6.70 -8.61
N ARG A 167 -10.03 -6.47 -8.63
CA ARG A 167 -9.44 -5.19 -9.09
C ARG A 167 -9.69 -4.98 -10.58
N ALA A 168 -9.48 -6.02 -11.41
CA ALA A 168 -9.75 -5.93 -12.83
C ALA A 168 -11.24 -5.65 -13.12
N LYS A 169 -12.14 -6.29 -12.37
CA LYS A 169 -13.58 -6.03 -12.42
C LYS A 169 -13.88 -4.57 -12.11
N ASP A 170 -13.41 -4.05 -10.98
CA ASP A 170 -13.74 -2.69 -10.53
C ASP A 170 -13.26 -1.62 -11.52
N VAL A 171 -12.07 -1.83 -12.13
CA VAL A 171 -11.53 -0.94 -13.16
C VAL A 171 -12.32 -1.10 -14.47
N GLY A 172 -12.57 -2.33 -14.93
CA GLY A 172 -13.30 -2.61 -16.17
C GLY A 172 -14.73 -2.07 -16.16
N GLU A 173 -15.45 -2.24 -15.05
CA GLU A 173 -16.80 -1.70 -14.87
C GLU A 173 -16.82 -0.16 -14.93
N ARG A 174 -15.82 0.50 -14.29
CA ARG A 174 -15.70 1.97 -14.33
C ARG A 174 -15.36 2.51 -15.71
N MET A 175 -14.54 1.79 -16.47
CA MET A 175 -14.17 2.15 -17.84
C MET A 175 -15.24 1.75 -18.88
N GLY A 176 -16.20 0.90 -18.50
CA GLY A 176 -17.20 0.35 -19.43
C GLY A 176 -16.60 -0.64 -20.44
N VAL A 177 -15.53 -1.34 -20.09
CA VAL A 177 -14.86 -2.33 -20.94
C VAL A 177 -14.89 -3.73 -20.30
N PRO A 178 -14.81 -4.80 -21.12
CA PRO A 178 -14.73 -6.16 -20.61
C PRO A 178 -13.54 -6.35 -19.65
N TYR A 179 -13.68 -7.27 -18.71
CA TYR A 179 -12.62 -7.65 -17.79
C TYR A 179 -12.57 -9.17 -17.59
N ASP A 180 -11.37 -9.69 -17.28
CA ASP A 180 -11.16 -11.10 -16.94
C ASP A 180 -9.86 -11.29 -16.15
N HIS A 181 -9.47 -12.52 -15.88
CA HIS A 181 -8.24 -12.88 -15.20
C HIS A 181 -7.50 -14.00 -15.95
N LEU A 182 -6.19 -14.07 -15.73
CA LEU A 182 -5.38 -15.19 -16.25
C LEU A 182 -5.42 -16.37 -15.27
N GLU A 183 -5.50 -17.58 -15.81
CA GLU A 183 -5.41 -18.79 -15.00
C GLU A 183 -3.94 -19.07 -14.62
N LYS A 184 -3.67 -19.10 -13.33
CA LYS A 184 -2.34 -19.37 -12.76
C LYS A 184 -2.30 -20.74 -12.14
N THR A 185 -1.53 -21.66 -12.74
CA THR A 185 -1.25 -22.96 -12.14
C THR A 185 0.13 -22.93 -11.49
N ARG A 186 0.19 -23.09 -10.17
CA ARG A 186 1.44 -23.26 -9.44
C ARG A 186 1.91 -24.71 -9.57
N LEU A 187 3.06 -24.92 -10.22
CA LEU A 187 3.70 -26.23 -10.36
C LEU A 187 4.65 -26.52 -9.17
N SER A 188 5.23 -25.47 -8.58
CA SER A 188 6.08 -25.54 -7.37
C SER A 188 6.10 -24.21 -6.64
N GLY A 189 6.87 -24.10 -5.55
CA GLY A 189 7.06 -22.85 -4.79
C GLY A 189 7.65 -21.69 -5.61
N VAL A 190 8.37 -21.99 -6.69
CA VAL A 190 9.05 -21.03 -7.58
C VAL A 190 8.59 -21.10 -9.02
N ASP A 191 8.01 -22.24 -9.46
CA ASP A 191 7.55 -22.41 -10.83
C ASP A 191 6.06 -22.13 -10.95
N VAL A 192 5.74 -21.12 -11.74
CA VAL A 192 4.37 -20.68 -12.04
C VAL A 192 4.14 -20.83 -13.53
N ARG A 193 3.10 -21.53 -13.91
CA ARG A 193 2.61 -21.57 -15.30
C ARG A 193 1.37 -20.69 -15.41
N ILE A 194 1.43 -19.69 -16.24
CA ILE A 194 0.27 -18.87 -16.61
C ILE A 194 -0.32 -19.52 -17.85
N ALA A 195 -1.56 -20.01 -17.73
CA ALA A 195 -2.30 -20.46 -18.91
C ALA A 195 -3.00 -19.23 -19.53
N PRO A 196 -2.97 -19.09 -20.87
CA PRO A 196 -3.75 -18.04 -21.50
C PRO A 196 -5.23 -18.27 -21.16
N ALA A 197 -5.89 -17.18 -20.74
CA ALA A 197 -7.36 -17.17 -20.70
C ALA A 197 -7.88 -17.63 -22.08
N LYS A 198 -9.05 -18.28 -22.13
CA LYS A 198 -9.72 -18.68 -23.41
C LYS A 198 -10.20 -17.45 -24.19
N MET A 199 -9.45 -16.36 -24.14
CA MET A 199 -9.84 -15.05 -24.63
C MET A 199 -8.95 -14.65 -25.81
N ASP A 200 -9.58 -14.27 -26.92
CA ASP A 200 -8.84 -13.71 -28.05
C ASP A 200 -8.41 -12.28 -27.70
N CYS A 201 -7.09 -12.10 -27.56
CA CYS A 201 -6.44 -10.82 -27.29
C CYS A 201 -5.81 -10.19 -28.55
N THR A 202 -5.99 -10.80 -29.72
CA THR A 202 -5.37 -10.37 -30.97
C THR A 202 -5.80 -8.94 -31.32
N GLY A 203 -4.83 -8.04 -31.47
CA GLY A 203 -5.07 -6.65 -31.85
C GLY A 203 -5.69 -5.77 -30.76
N LYS A 204 -5.93 -6.28 -29.55
CA LYS A 204 -6.52 -5.53 -28.44
C LYS A 204 -5.47 -4.80 -27.61
N ARG A 205 -5.81 -3.63 -27.11
CA ARG A 205 -5.08 -2.95 -26.05
C ARG A 205 -5.58 -3.43 -24.70
N ILE A 206 -4.68 -4.03 -23.93
CA ILE A 206 -5.02 -4.66 -22.67
C ILE A 206 -4.41 -3.85 -21.52
N LEU A 207 -5.21 -3.52 -20.53
CA LEU A 207 -4.75 -2.98 -19.27
C LEU A 207 -4.65 -4.12 -18.25
N ILE A 208 -3.44 -4.36 -17.73
CA ILE A 208 -3.22 -5.33 -16.66
C ILE A 208 -3.24 -4.58 -15.33
N VAL A 209 -4.05 -5.08 -14.38
CA VAL A 209 -4.25 -4.48 -13.05
C VAL A 209 -3.92 -5.50 -11.97
N ASP A 210 -3.02 -5.09 -11.06
CA ASP A 210 -2.66 -5.85 -9.86
C ASP A 210 -2.30 -4.89 -8.72
N ASP A 211 -2.11 -5.41 -7.49
CA ASP A 211 -1.61 -4.65 -6.33
C ASP A 211 -0.10 -4.44 -6.36
N MET A 212 0.62 -5.20 -7.18
CA MET A 212 2.07 -5.12 -7.28
C MET A 212 2.58 -5.42 -8.69
N ILE A 213 3.47 -4.55 -9.19
CA ILE A 213 4.25 -4.79 -10.39
C ILE A 213 5.69 -5.14 -9.96
N SER A 214 6.18 -6.33 -10.33
CA SER A 214 7.51 -6.83 -9.98
C SER A 214 8.31 -7.25 -11.22
#